data_70e5bac4a5848f6fae7b17bc0e82ba19
#
_entry.id   70e5bac4a5848f6fae7b17bc0e82ba19
#
_cell.length_a   1.000
_cell.length_b   1.000
_cell.length_c   1.000
_cell.angle_alpha   90.00
_cell.angle_beta   90.00
_cell.angle_gamma   90.00
#
_symmetry.space_group_name_H-M   'P 1'
#
loop_
_entity.id
_entity.type
_entity.pdbx_description
1 polymer ?
#
loop_
_entity_poly.entity_id
_entity_poly.type
_entity_poly.pdbx_seq_one_letter_code
_entity_poly.pdbx_strand_id
1 'polypeptide(L)'
;MIRTPIIPTMSGLVSRSELPNALTLSALASNLGRVIGPTVGGFIVAAFAPWAVFFLNSASFIGMILVLSRLPRKPNLNNYQQQSSLPPENIIRAIRIQLRYIRYSQAAHVLIVRVGLFTLCSSALLSLLPLLAKHELALDSIGFGLLLGSFGVGAIIGGIIILPRLRKASVESLITASIVLLAIVTFTIGYVRVFDLACVVMGLGGVAYITILSKFYTIGIKSAPKWIGARVLAVYLLILNGGLVVGSVIWGAVANTFGIPVTLLVASLALAATIIARKPYSSKLLDDLDFTPASDHWSLPPQSFIDPKQDDNRALVTIEYKNIDPKLSYEFERSIHELGRILKSEGMAYWELFQDPSDISHYIEIRIADTWTDHMRQHENVTKNVQDMENRILELIKDCPQPTILHYIGNSAPK
;
A
#
# COMPACT_ATOMS: atom_id res chain seq x y z
N MET A 1 -3.43 13.92 12.11
CA MET A 1 -3.59 12.52 11.70
C MET A 1 -2.25 11.81 11.69
N ILE A 2 -1.82 11.32 12.86
CA ILE A 2 -0.53 10.64 13.05
C ILE A 2 -0.82 9.13 13.12
N ARG A 3 -1.00 8.48 11.95
CA ARG A 3 -1.23 7.01 11.89
C ARG A 3 0.02 6.21 11.48
N THR A 4 1.03 6.86 10.95
CA THR A 4 2.15 6.17 10.31
C THR A 4 3.24 5.62 11.25
N PRO A 5 3.50 6.14 12.45
CA PRO A 5 4.50 5.54 13.33
C PRO A 5 3.95 4.48 14.30
N ILE A 6 2.62 4.24 14.36
CA ILE A 6 2.05 3.34 15.38
C ILE A 6 2.43 1.88 15.12
N ILE A 7 2.41 1.40 13.87
CA ILE A 7 2.70 0.00 13.56
C ILE A 7 4.16 -0.37 13.81
N PRO A 8 5.16 0.41 13.34
CA PRO A 8 6.55 0.17 13.69
C PRO A 8 6.84 0.29 15.19
N THR A 9 6.18 1.24 15.87
CA THR A 9 6.33 1.41 17.33
C THR A 9 5.70 0.24 18.09
N MET A 10 4.55 -0.28 17.65
CA MET A 10 3.92 -1.46 18.25
C MET A 10 4.80 -2.70 18.14
N SER A 11 5.43 -2.95 17.00
CA SER A 11 6.32 -4.11 16.83
C SER A 11 7.55 -4.06 17.74
N GLY A 12 7.94 -2.87 18.21
CA GLY A 12 9.02 -2.67 19.20
C GLY A 12 8.57 -2.75 20.67
N LEU A 13 7.28 -2.63 20.94
CA LEU A 13 6.73 -2.55 22.31
C LEU A 13 6.06 -3.85 22.77
N VAL A 14 5.67 -4.72 21.82
CA VAL A 14 4.87 -5.92 22.08
C VAL A 14 5.62 -7.14 21.58
N SER A 15 5.51 -8.27 22.29
CA SER A 15 6.10 -9.54 21.87
C SER A 15 5.50 -10.01 20.53
N ARG A 16 6.25 -10.83 19.76
CA ARG A 16 5.76 -11.35 18.46
C ARG A 16 4.45 -12.12 18.57
N SER A 17 4.23 -12.82 19.68
CA SER A 17 3.01 -13.56 19.97
C SER A 17 1.79 -12.66 20.23
N GLU A 18 2.02 -11.45 20.75
CA GLU A 18 0.96 -10.49 21.09
C GLU A 18 0.69 -9.46 19.96
N LEU A 19 1.59 -9.37 18.97
CA LEU A 19 1.46 -8.43 17.86
C LEU A 19 0.11 -8.53 17.11
N PRO A 20 -0.44 -9.72 16.80
CA PRO A 20 -1.76 -9.84 16.18
C PRO A 20 -2.88 -9.23 17.03
N ASN A 21 -2.82 -9.42 18.34
CA ASN A 21 -3.82 -8.88 19.28
C ASN A 21 -3.71 -7.36 19.37
N ALA A 22 -2.48 -6.80 19.40
CA ALA A 22 -2.25 -5.37 19.42
C ALA A 22 -2.75 -4.69 18.13
N LEU A 23 -2.52 -5.30 16.97
CA LEU A 23 -3.03 -4.83 15.68
C LEU A 23 -4.55 -4.87 15.63
N THR A 24 -5.17 -5.92 16.16
CA THR A 24 -6.63 -6.07 16.26
C THR A 24 -7.22 -4.99 17.14
N LEU A 25 -6.62 -4.74 18.31
CA LEU A 25 -7.05 -3.68 19.23
C LEU A 25 -6.93 -2.29 18.61
N SER A 26 -5.86 -2.01 17.88
CA SER A 26 -5.67 -0.75 17.15
C SER A 26 -6.73 -0.56 16.05
N ALA A 27 -7.07 -1.62 15.33
CA ALA A 27 -8.12 -1.60 14.33
C ALA A 27 -9.51 -1.35 14.95
N LEU A 28 -9.81 -2.01 16.07
CA LEU A 28 -11.05 -1.81 16.84
C LEU A 28 -11.16 -0.36 17.33
N ALA A 29 -10.12 0.17 17.97
CA ALA A 29 -10.10 1.55 18.45
C ALA A 29 -10.31 2.56 17.32
N SER A 30 -9.69 2.32 16.16
CA SER A 30 -9.86 3.15 14.97
C SER A 30 -11.29 3.13 14.42
N ASN A 31 -11.92 1.96 14.41
CA ASN A 31 -13.28 1.80 13.92
C ASN A 31 -14.30 2.39 14.90
N LEU A 32 -14.12 2.17 16.21
CA LEU A 32 -14.94 2.81 17.24
C LEU A 32 -14.88 4.33 17.16
N GLY A 33 -13.67 4.90 16.97
CA GLY A 33 -13.50 6.34 16.80
C GLY A 33 -14.23 6.90 15.57
N ARG A 34 -14.32 6.13 14.48
CA ARG A 34 -15.04 6.54 13.27
C ARG A 34 -16.56 6.56 13.47
N VAL A 35 -17.09 5.68 14.31
CA VAL A 35 -18.54 5.59 14.58
C VAL A 35 -18.94 6.61 15.63
N ILE A 36 -18.24 6.59 16.77
CA ILE A 36 -18.60 7.39 17.93
C ILE A 36 -18.20 8.87 17.73
N GLY A 37 -17.05 9.09 17.07
CA GLY A 37 -16.48 10.43 16.88
C GLY A 37 -17.44 11.44 16.26
N PRO A 38 -18.00 11.18 15.07
CA PRO A 38 -18.91 12.11 14.41
C PRO A 38 -20.17 12.38 15.20
N THR A 39 -20.77 11.36 15.81
CA THR A 39 -21.99 11.49 16.61
C THR A 39 -21.76 12.32 17.87
N VAL A 40 -20.69 12.01 18.62
CA VAL A 40 -20.30 12.78 19.81
C VAL A 40 -19.86 14.19 19.41
N GLY A 41 -19.11 14.33 18.31
CA GLY A 41 -18.71 15.63 17.78
C GLY A 41 -19.89 16.48 17.39
N GLY A 42 -20.88 15.92 16.69
CA GLY A 42 -22.13 16.62 16.35
C GLY A 42 -22.91 17.08 17.57
N PHE A 43 -23.02 16.23 18.58
CA PHE A 43 -23.67 16.58 19.87
C PHE A 43 -22.91 17.71 20.59
N ILE A 44 -21.59 17.66 20.68
CA ILE A 44 -20.78 18.72 21.33
C ILE A 44 -20.92 20.04 20.56
N VAL A 45 -20.93 20.02 19.22
CA VAL A 45 -21.13 21.23 18.41
C VAL A 45 -22.49 21.84 18.68
N ALA A 46 -23.52 21.01 18.79
CA ALA A 46 -24.89 21.50 19.08
C ALA A 46 -25.02 22.07 20.50
N ALA A 47 -24.36 21.46 21.49
CA ALA A 47 -24.44 21.89 22.90
C ALA A 47 -23.53 23.08 23.25
N PHE A 48 -22.33 23.17 22.67
CA PHE A 48 -21.27 24.12 23.08
C PHE A 48 -20.70 24.97 21.93
N ALA A 49 -21.06 24.72 20.69
CA ALA A 49 -20.48 25.29 19.49
C ALA A 49 -19.16 24.61 18.99
N PRO A 50 -18.74 24.88 17.74
CA PRO A 50 -17.61 24.18 17.11
C PRO A 50 -16.26 24.26 17.85
N TRP A 51 -15.99 25.35 18.56
CA TRP A 51 -14.73 25.51 19.29
C TRP A 51 -14.46 24.43 20.34
N ALA A 52 -15.55 23.89 20.94
CA ALA A 52 -15.44 22.86 21.97
C ALA A 52 -14.88 21.54 21.43
N VAL A 53 -15.24 21.17 20.18
CA VAL A 53 -14.67 19.98 19.51
C VAL A 53 -13.19 20.18 19.24
N PHE A 54 -12.78 21.36 18.78
CA PHE A 54 -11.36 21.66 18.55
C PHE A 54 -10.57 21.66 19.86
N PHE A 55 -11.13 22.18 20.94
CA PHE A 55 -10.51 22.14 22.26
C PHE A 55 -10.34 20.70 22.77
N LEU A 56 -11.39 19.88 22.68
CA LEU A 56 -11.33 18.46 23.07
C LEU A 56 -10.30 17.69 22.24
N ASN A 57 -10.26 17.93 20.93
CA ASN A 57 -9.29 17.34 20.05
C ASN A 57 -7.84 17.74 20.45
N SER A 58 -7.63 19.02 20.76
CA SER A 58 -6.32 19.51 21.24
C SER A 58 -5.92 18.88 22.57
N ALA A 59 -6.85 18.76 23.51
CA ALA A 59 -6.64 18.11 24.80
C ALA A 59 -6.28 16.62 24.64
N SER A 60 -6.86 15.92 23.65
CA SER A 60 -6.54 14.52 23.35
C SER A 60 -5.07 14.33 22.91
N PHE A 61 -4.48 15.32 22.22
CA PHE A 61 -3.05 15.29 21.87
C PHE A 61 -2.14 15.40 23.10
N ILE A 62 -2.55 16.17 24.13
CA ILE A 62 -1.80 16.25 25.39
C ILE A 62 -1.77 14.87 26.05
N GLY A 63 -2.90 14.17 26.11
CA GLY A 63 -2.98 12.80 26.60
C GLY A 63 -2.05 11.85 25.83
N MET A 64 -2.03 11.96 24.50
CA MET A 64 -1.14 11.15 23.65
C MET A 64 0.34 11.45 23.92
N ILE A 65 0.72 12.72 24.05
CA ILE A 65 2.09 13.14 24.38
C ILE A 65 2.51 12.59 25.74
N LEU A 66 1.63 12.66 26.74
CA LEU A 66 1.89 12.12 28.09
C LEU A 66 2.12 10.60 28.06
N VAL A 67 1.30 9.87 27.32
CA VAL A 67 1.48 8.41 27.15
C VAL A 67 2.81 8.12 26.45
N LEU A 68 3.12 8.80 25.35
CA LEU A 68 4.37 8.61 24.60
C LEU A 68 5.61 8.98 25.44
N SER A 69 5.51 10.01 26.28
CA SER A 69 6.61 10.42 27.14
C SER A 69 6.92 9.41 28.27
N ARG A 70 5.91 8.61 28.66
CA ARG A 70 6.05 7.56 29.69
C ARG A 70 6.50 6.22 29.11
N LEU A 71 6.47 6.05 27.79
CA LEU A 71 6.99 4.83 27.18
C LEU A 71 8.48 4.68 27.45
N PRO A 72 8.94 3.51 27.93
CA PRO A 72 10.34 3.27 28.15
C PRO A 72 11.12 3.45 26.85
N ARG A 73 12.07 4.38 26.85
CA ARG A 73 12.95 4.68 25.70
C ARG A 73 13.96 3.57 25.37
N LYS A 74 13.90 2.46 26.06
CA LYS A 74 14.71 1.28 25.74
C LYS A 74 13.84 0.31 24.90
N PRO A 75 13.86 0.41 23.57
CA PRO A 75 13.54 -0.76 22.79
C PRO A 75 14.53 -1.83 23.24
N ASN A 76 14.08 -3.05 23.38
CA ASN A 76 14.96 -4.19 23.64
C ASN A 76 15.78 -4.41 22.36
N LEU A 77 16.82 -3.58 22.18
CA LEU A 77 17.70 -3.52 21.01
C LEU A 77 18.39 -4.86 20.77
N ASN A 78 18.50 -5.69 21.81
CA ASN A 78 19.11 -7.01 21.70
C ASN A 78 18.35 -7.98 20.79
N ASN A 79 17.03 -7.81 20.63
CA ASN A 79 16.25 -8.64 19.69
C ASN A 79 16.18 -8.06 18.26
N TYR A 80 16.49 -6.78 18.08
CA TYR A 80 16.54 -6.14 16.76
C TYR A 80 17.95 -6.13 16.17
N GLN A 81 19.00 -6.12 17.01
CA GLN A 81 20.39 -6.16 16.56
C GLN A 81 20.82 -7.52 15.98
N GLN A 82 20.06 -8.59 16.24
CA GLN A 82 20.32 -9.89 15.61
C GLN A 82 19.70 -10.05 14.21
N GLN A 83 18.83 -9.11 13.77
CA GLN A 83 18.11 -9.26 12.48
C GLN A 83 18.54 -8.29 11.36
N SER A 84 19.27 -7.24 11.63
CA SER A 84 20.01 -6.51 10.60
C SER A 84 21.11 -5.69 11.24
N SER A 85 22.35 -6.10 11.06
CA SER A 85 23.55 -5.33 11.38
C SER A 85 23.70 -4.07 10.51
N LEU A 86 22.71 -3.79 9.66
CA LEU A 86 22.77 -2.76 8.63
C LEU A 86 22.33 -1.40 9.18
N PRO A 87 22.99 -0.30 8.81
CA PRO A 87 22.69 1.05 9.27
C PRO A 87 21.30 1.52 8.80
N PRO A 88 20.67 2.51 9.50
CA PRO A 88 19.38 3.06 9.10
C PRO A 88 19.46 3.73 7.74
N GLU A 89 18.41 3.56 6.92
CA GLU A 89 18.35 4.14 5.58
C GLU A 89 18.29 5.67 5.59
N ASN A 90 18.98 6.28 4.64
CA ASN A 90 18.84 7.70 4.36
C ASN A 90 17.45 7.98 3.72
N ILE A 91 16.73 9.02 4.19
CA ILE A 91 15.38 9.37 3.75
C ILE A 91 15.32 9.60 2.23
N ILE A 92 16.32 10.27 1.65
CA ILE A 92 16.37 10.55 0.20
C ILE A 92 16.49 9.24 -0.59
N ARG A 93 17.31 8.29 -0.11
CA ARG A 93 17.48 6.96 -0.69
C ARG A 93 16.19 6.16 -0.62
N ALA A 94 15.52 6.18 0.54
CA ALA A 94 14.22 5.54 0.72
C ALA A 94 13.18 6.06 -0.30
N ILE A 95 13.10 7.38 -0.53
CA ILE A 95 12.21 7.99 -1.53
C ILE A 95 12.59 7.53 -2.95
N ARG A 96 13.88 7.45 -3.29
CA ARG A 96 14.34 7.03 -4.63
C ARG A 96 13.96 5.56 -4.91
N ILE A 97 14.18 4.67 -3.95
CA ILE A 97 13.77 3.26 -4.05
C ILE A 97 12.26 3.16 -4.25
N GLN A 98 11.48 3.97 -3.52
CA GLN A 98 10.03 4.04 -3.64
C GLN A 98 9.57 4.48 -5.05
N LEU A 99 10.16 5.54 -5.60
CA LEU A 99 9.84 6.02 -6.94
C LEU A 99 10.19 4.97 -8.00
N ARG A 100 11.29 4.25 -7.80
CA ARG A 100 11.68 3.13 -8.65
C ARG A 100 10.68 1.99 -8.59
N TYR A 101 10.25 1.57 -7.40
CA TYR A 101 9.17 0.58 -7.23
C TYR A 101 7.91 1.01 -7.97
N ILE A 102 7.46 2.25 -7.79
CA ILE A 102 6.29 2.79 -8.50
C ILE A 102 6.49 2.69 -10.03
N ARG A 103 7.68 3.03 -10.53
CA ARG A 103 7.94 3.08 -11.98
C ARG A 103 7.96 1.71 -12.64
N TYR A 104 8.50 0.68 -11.97
CA TYR A 104 8.72 -0.64 -12.56
C TYR A 104 7.76 -1.72 -12.09
N SER A 105 7.06 -1.52 -10.99
CA SER A 105 6.09 -2.49 -10.47
C SER A 105 4.73 -2.31 -11.13
N GLN A 106 4.30 -3.31 -11.89
CA GLN A 106 2.96 -3.36 -12.47
C GLN A 106 1.88 -3.34 -11.37
N ALA A 107 2.14 -4.00 -10.24
CA ALA A 107 1.27 -4.01 -9.08
C ALA A 107 1.05 -2.60 -8.49
N ALA A 108 2.13 -1.79 -8.42
CA ALA A 108 2.02 -0.40 -7.97
C ALA A 108 1.16 0.43 -8.93
N HIS A 109 1.32 0.29 -10.24
CA HIS A 109 0.48 1.00 -11.23
C HIS A 109 -1.00 0.62 -11.09
N VAL A 110 -1.31 -0.69 -10.98
CA VAL A 110 -2.68 -1.15 -10.73
C VAL A 110 -3.26 -0.48 -9.49
N LEU A 111 -2.51 -0.48 -8.39
CA LEU A 111 -2.95 0.11 -7.13
C LEU A 111 -3.17 1.62 -7.26
N ILE A 112 -2.21 2.35 -7.85
CA ILE A 112 -2.28 3.81 -8.05
C ILE A 112 -3.50 4.20 -8.85
N VAL A 113 -3.71 3.58 -10.01
CA VAL A 113 -4.81 3.93 -10.91
C VAL A 113 -6.15 3.59 -10.26
N ARG A 114 -6.32 2.37 -9.74
CA ARG A 114 -7.60 1.93 -9.18
C ARG A 114 -7.97 2.66 -7.89
N VAL A 115 -7.02 2.82 -6.97
CA VAL A 115 -7.25 3.56 -5.72
C VAL A 115 -7.46 5.03 -6.00
N GLY A 116 -6.65 5.63 -6.87
CA GLY A 116 -6.74 7.04 -7.23
C GLY A 116 -8.09 7.38 -7.88
N LEU A 117 -8.51 6.63 -8.90
CA LEU A 117 -9.82 6.81 -9.54
C LEU A 117 -10.97 6.60 -8.56
N PHE A 118 -10.90 5.53 -7.76
CA PHE A 118 -11.92 5.27 -6.75
C PHE A 118 -12.03 6.39 -5.74
N THR A 119 -10.92 6.84 -5.16
CA THR A 119 -10.95 7.88 -4.11
C THR A 119 -11.35 9.24 -4.66
N LEU A 120 -10.92 9.58 -5.88
CA LEU A 120 -11.34 10.79 -6.55
C LEU A 120 -12.85 10.83 -6.79
N CYS A 121 -13.45 9.73 -7.30
CA CYS A 121 -14.88 9.67 -7.53
C CYS A 121 -15.71 9.56 -6.24
N SER A 122 -15.26 8.73 -5.28
CA SER A 122 -15.99 8.51 -4.03
C SER A 122 -15.91 9.69 -3.05
N SER A 123 -14.95 10.60 -3.24
CA SER A 123 -14.82 11.80 -2.40
C SER A 123 -16.05 12.70 -2.44
N ALA A 124 -16.81 12.71 -3.55
CA ALA A 124 -18.04 13.48 -3.69
C ALA A 124 -19.03 13.20 -2.55
N LEU A 125 -19.24 11.92 -2.22
CA LEU A 125 -20.18 11.52 -1.16
C LEU A 125 -19.85 12.17 0.18
N LEU A 126 -18.59 12.06 0.62
CA LEU A 126 -18.20 12.55 1.95
C LEU A 126 -17.94 14.06 1.98
N SER A 127 -17.42 14.64 0.89
CA SER A 127 -17.13 16.07 0.82
C SER A 127 -18.37 16.94 0.69
N LEU A 128 -19.39 16.45 -0.03
CA LEU A 128 -20.66 17.18 -0.19
C LEU A 128 -21.69 16.88 0.89
N LEU A 129 -21.45 15.87 1.74
CA LEU A 129 -22.37 15.45 2.78
C LEU A 129 -22.77 16.59 3.75
N PRO A 130 -21.85 17.48 4.23
CA PRO A 130 -22.23 18.60 5.09
C PRO A 130 -23.16 19.60 4.39
N LEU A 131 -22.91 19.89 3.11
CA LEU A 131 -23.79 20.79 2.33
C LEU A 131 -25.14 20.15 2.07
N LEU A 132 -25.18 18.86 1.73
CA LEU A 132 -26.42 18.11 1.53
C LEU A 132 -27.24 18.06 2.81
N ALA A 133 -26.62 17.76 3.95
CA ALA A 133 -27.30 17.74 5.24
C ALA A 133 -27.95 19.09 5.57
N LYS A 134 -27.22 20.19 5.33
CA LYS A 134 -27.69 21.54 5.64
C LYS A 134 -28.75 22.06 4.65
N HIS A 135 -28.50 21.92 3.34
CA HIS A 135 -29.33 22.58 2.30
C HIS A 135 -30.46 21.71 1.78
N GLU A 136 -30.28 20.39 1.73
CA GLU A 136 -31.27 19.48 1.13
C GLU A 136 -32.12 18.76 2.18
N LEU A 137 -31.52 18.44 3.33
CA LEU A 137 -32.23 17.76 4.43
C LEU A 137 -32.58 18.67 5.59
N ALA A 138 -32.16 19.94 5.55
CA ALA A 138 -32.38 20.94 6.61
C ALA A 138 -31.99 20.43 8.02
N LEU A 139 -30.92 19.63 8.11
CA LEU A 139 -30.49 19.04 9.36
C LEU A 139 -29.61 20.00 10.15
N ASP A 140 -29.71 19.88 11.46
CA ASP A 140 -28.80 20.50 12.42
C ASP A 140 -27.47 19.69 12.57
N SER A 141 -26.61 20.14 13.48
CA SER A 141 -25.32 19.46 13.74
C SER A 141 -25.49 18.05 14.29
N ILE A 142 -26.56 17.77 15.03
CA ILE A 142 -26.88 16.43 15.56
C ILE A 142 -27.28 15.51 14.42
N GLY A 143 -28.20 15.97 13.56
CA GLY A 143 -28.68 15.22 12.40
C GLY A 143 -27.55 14.88 11.44
N PHE A 144 -26.63 15.82 11.16
CA PHE A 144 -25.41 15.55 10.41
C PHE A 144 -24.52 14.51 11.08
N GLY A 145 -24.32 14.61 12.41
CA GLY A 145 -23.54 13.66 13.19
C GLY A 145 -24.12 12.24 13.12
N LEU A 146 -25.44 12.09 13.20
CA LEU A 146 -26.14 10.81 13.09
C LEU A 146 -26.03 10.24 11.67
N LEU A 147 -26.16 11.07 10.64
CA LEU A 147 -26.01 10.65 9.25
C LEU A 147 -24.60 10.11 8.96
N LEU A 148 -23.57 10.80 9.42
CA LEU A 148 -22.18 10.35 9.31
C LEU A 148 -21.88 9.16 10.23
N GLY A 149 -22.53 9.13 11.41
CA GLY A 149 -22.48 7.99 12.34
C GLY A 149 -23.06 6.72 11.71
N SER A 150 -24.17 6.82 10.98
CA SER A 150 -24.78 5.69 10.26
C SER A 150 -23.84 5.11 9.22
N PHE A 151 -23.10 5.95 8.49
CA PHE A 151 -22.03 5.50 7.58
C PHE A 151 -20.94 4.74 8.35
N GLY A 152 -20.53 5.22 9.51
CA GLY A 152 -19.55 4.57 10.38
C GLY A 152 -20.04 3.21 10.91
N VAL A 153 -21.30 3.12 11.35
CA VAL A 153 -21.94 1.85 11.79
C VAL A 153 -21.95 0.85 10.63
N GLY A 154 -22.35 1.29 9.44
CA GLY A 154 -22.29 0.48 8.24
C GLY A 154 -20.88 -0.05 7.95
N ALA A 155 -19.85 0.79 8.10
CA ALA A 155 -18.46 0.39 7.92
C ALA A 155 -18.04 -0.69 8.95
N ILE A 156 -18.48 -0.62 10.20
CA ILE A 156 -18.22 -1.67 11.20
C ILE A 156 -18.93 -2.97 10.82
N ILE A 157 -20.21 -2.92 10.48
CA ILE A 157 -20.97 -4.09 10.06
C ILE A 157 -20.30 -4.75 8.83
N GLY A 158 -19.93 -3.91 7.85
CA GLY A 158 -19.19 -4.35 6.66
C GLY A 158 -17.89 -5.06 6.99
N GLY A 159 -17.06 -4.45 7.83
CA GLY A 159 -15.73 -4.94 8.17
C GLY A 159 -15.73 -6.16 9.07
N ILE A 160 -16.59 -6.19 10.09
CA ILE A 160 -16.59 -7.25 11.12
C ILE A 160 -17.52 -8.41 10.76
N ILE A 161 -18.68 -8.11 10.15
CA ILE A 161 -19.72 -9.12 9.93
C ILE A 161 -19.73 -9.62 8.49
N ILE A 162 -19.78 -8.71 7.51
CA ILE A 162 -20.00 -9.06 6.11
C ILE A 162 -18.72 -9.60 5.47
N LEU A 163 -17.61 -8.88 5.62
CA LEU A 163 -16.35 -9.24 4.98
C LEU A 163 -15.79 -10.62 5.37
N PRO A 164 -15.86 -11.07 6.64
CA PRO A 164 -15.47 -12.43 7.00
C PRO A 164 -16.37 -13.52 6.41
N ARG A 165 -17.68 -13.26 6.24
CA ARG A 165 -18.61 -14.20 5.61
C ARG A 165 -18.36 -14.37 4.12
N LEU A 166 -17.85 -13.34 3.46
CA LEU A 166 -17.57 -13.31 2.03
C LEU A 166 -16.12 -13.70 1.67
N ARG A 167 -15.39 -14.37 2.56
CA ARG A 167 -13.99 -14.79 2.33
C ARG A 167 -13.80 -15.68 1.10
N LYS A 168 -14.82 -16.46 0.72
CA LYS A 168 -14.78 -17.36 -0.44
C LYS A 168 -15.03 -16.64 -1.77
N ALA A 169 -15.57 -15.42 -1.74
CA ALA A 169 -15.81 -14.65 -2.94
C ALA A 169 -14.50 -14.05 -3.49
N SER A 170 -14.39 -13.97 -4.81
CA SER A 170 -13.22 -13.39 -5.44
C SER A 170 -13.06 -11.92 -5.06
N VAL A 171 -11.82 -11.47 -4.89
CA VAL A 171 -11.49 -10.09 -4.50
C VAL A 171 -12.10 -9.10 -5.52
N GLU A 172 -12.01 -9.43 -6.81
CA GLU A 172 -12.54 -8.59 -7.88
C GLU A 172 -14.07 -8.48 -7.85
N SER A 173 -14.77 -9.59 -7.58
CA SER A 173 -16.23 -9.59 -7.47
C SER A 173 -16.68 -8.69 -6.30
N LEU A 174 -15.99 -8.79 -5.15
CA LEU A 174 -16.30 -7.97 -3.99
C LEU A 174 -16.05 -6.48 -4.24
N ILE A 175 -14.94 -6.13 -4.88
CA ILE A 175 -14.66 -4.72 -5.24
C ILE A 175 -15.74 -4.21 -6.19
N THR A 176 -16.06 -4.99 -7.25
CA THR A 176 -17.05 -4.57 -8.24
C THR A 176 -18.43 -4.39 -7.64
N ALA A 177 -18.91 -5.38 -6.85
CA ALA A 177 -20.22 -5.29 -6.19
C ALA A 177 -20.28 -4.10 -5.22
N SER A 178 -19.19 -3.85 -4.48
CA SER A 178 -19.12 -2.72 -3.55
C SER A 178 -19.06 -1.36 -4.26
N ILE A 179 -18.38 -1.27 -5.43
CA ILE A 179 -18.39 -0.03 -6.24
C ILE A 179 -19.80 0.24 -6.77
N VAL A 180 -20.49 -0.79 -7.27
CA VAL A 180 -21.89 -0.65 -7.72
C VAL A 180 -22.80 -0.19 -6.59
N LEU A 181 -22.69 -0.83 -5.41
CA LEU A 181 -23.46 -0.44 -4.24
C LEU A 181 -23.17 1.01 -3.83
N LEU A 182 -21.89 1.41 -3.80
CA LEU A 182 -21.51 2.79 -3.44
C LEU A 182 -21.99 3.81 -4.49
N ALA A 183 -21.99 3.46 -5.77
CA ALA A 183 -22.54 4.30 -6.83
C ALA A 183 -24.06 4.50 -6.65
N ILE A 184 -24.79 3.42 -6.36
CA ILE A 184 -26.22 3.48 -6.05
C ILE A 184 -26.47 4.36 -4.81
N VAL A 185 -25.70 4.18 -3.74
CA VAL A 185 -25.77 5.01 -2.53
C VAL A 185 -25.52 6.47 -2.85
N THR A 186 -24.47 6.78 -3.61
CA THR A 186 -24.11 8.17 -3.99
C THR A 186 -25.20 8.82 -4.83
N PHE A 187 -25.82 8.07 -5.74
CA PHE A 187 -26.98 8.54 -6.50
C PHE A 187 -28.18 8.78 -5.59
N THR A 188 -28.56 7.77 -4.80
CA THR A 188 -29.78 7.79 -3.98
C THR A 188 -29.76 8.90 -2.95
N ILE A 189 -28.62 9.13 -2.28
CA ILE A 189 -28.51 10.17 -1.23
C ILE A 189 -28.72 11.59 -1.79
N GLY A 190 -28.44 11.82 -3.07
CA GLY A 190 -28.69 13.08 -3.74
C GLY A 190 -30.19 13.43 -3.88
N TYR A 191 -31.06 12.43 -3.86
CA TYR A 191 -32.51 12.59 -4.09
C TYR A 191 -33.34 12.24 -2.87
N VAL A 192 -32.84 11.53 -1.87
CA VAL A 192 -33.54 11.22 -0.62
C VAL A 192 -33.71 12.49 0.21
N ARG A 193 -34.93 12.70 0.70
CA ARG A 193 -35.30 13.84 1.55
C ARG A 193 -35.82 13.41 2.92
N VAL A 194 -35.91 12.08 3.15
CA VAL A 194 -36.35 11.50 4.42
C VAL A 194 -35.13 11.11 5.22
N PHE A 195 -35.02 11.65 6.44
CA PHE A 195 -33.82 11.46 7.29
C PHE A 195 -33.52 9.98 7.59
N ASP A 196 -34.55 9.23 8.01
CA ASP A 196 -34.35 7.80 8.37
C ASP A 196 -33.85 6.97 7.18
N LEU A 197 -34.41 7.24 6.00
CA LEU A 197 -33.98 6.58 4.77
C LEU A 197 -32.53 6.98 4.39
N ALA A 198 -32.20 8.27 4.58
CA ALA A 198 -30.83 8.75 4.36
C ALA A 198 -29.81 8.05 5.29
N CYS A 199 -30.16 7.79 6.54
CA CYS A 199 -29.34 7.04 7.49
C CYS A 199 -29.12 5.58 7.03
N VAL A 200 -30.18 4.90 6.56
CA VAL A 200 -30.06 3.53 6.02
C VAL A 200 -29.17 3.51 4.77
N VAL A 201 -29.37 4.44 3.84
CA VAL A 201 -28.58 4.58 2.62
C VAL A 201 -27.09 4.83 2.95
N MET A 202 -26.83 5.72 3.90
CA MET A 202 -25.47 5.99 4.37
C MET A 202 -24.84 4.79 5.06
N GLY A 203 -25.60 3.99 5.81
CA GLY A 203 -25.15 2.74 6.38
C GLY A 203 -24.67 1.74 5.31
N LEU A 204 -25.46 1.56 4.25
CA LEU A 204 -25.08 0.73 3.09
C LEU A 204 -23.82 1.29 2.41
N GLY A 205 -23.68 2.61 2.30
CA GLY A 205 -22.48 3.28 1.81
C GLY A 205 -21.25 2.95 2.63
N GLY A 206 -21.39 2.93 3.96
CA GLY A 206 -20.31 2.53 4.88
C GLY A 206 -19.84 1.09 4.66
N VAL A 207 -20.79 0.15 4.50
CA VAL A 207 -20.47 -1.25 4.17
C VAL A 207 -19.67 -1.36 2.88
N ALA A 208 -20.11 -0.70 1.81
CA ALA A 208 -19.45 -0.72 0.52
C ALA A 208 -18.06 -0.10 0.60
N TYR A 209 -17.94 1.07 1.21
CA TYR A 209 -16.70 1.83 1.30
C TYR A 209 -15.60 1.08 2.04
N ILE A 210 -15.90 0.50 3.22
CA ILE A 210 -14.92 -0.25 4.00
C ILE A 210 -14.47 -1.53 3.28
N THR A 211 -15.40 -2.19 2.57
CA THR A 211 -15.09 -3.39 1.79
C THR A 211 -14.07 -3.07 0.70
N ILE A 212 -14.27 -2.00 -0.07
CA ILE A 212 -13.34 -1.56 -1.11
C ILE A 212 -11.97 -1.21 -0.52
N LEU A 213 -11.95 -0.37 0.53
CA LEU A 213 -10.69 0.03 1.17
C LEU A 213 -9.92 -1.17 1.74
N SER A 214 -10.61 -2.11 2.37
CA SER A 214 -9.99 -3.33 2.93
C SER A 214 -9.38 -4.19 1.83
N LYS A 215 -10.04 -4.32 0.67
CA LYS A 215 -9.52 -5.10 -0.44
C LYS A 215 -8.34 -4.40 -1.12
N PHE A 216 -8.40 -3.10 -1.35
CA PHE A 216 -7.26 -2.35 -1.89
C PHE A 216 -6.06 -2.38 -0.94
N TYR A 217 -6.28 -2.27 0.36
CA TYR A 217 -5.23 -2.42 1.37
C TYR A 217 -4.59 -3.81 1.30
N THR A 218 -5.41 -4.86 1.19
CA THR A 218 -4.93 -6.26 1.10
C THR A 218 -4.12 -6.48 -0.18
N ILE A 219 -4.59 -5.96 -1.32
CA ILE A 219 -3.86 -5.98 -2.59
C ILE A 219 -2.51 -5.27 -2.41
N GLY A 220 -2.50 -4.06 -1.85
CA GLY A 220 -1.29 -3.27 -1.65
C GLY A 220 -0.24 -3.98 -0.80
N ILE A 221 -0.65 -4.65 0.29
CA ILE A 221 0.29 -5.41 1.14
C ILE A 221 0.78 -6.68 0.44
N LYS A 222 -0.11 -7.41 -0.22
CA LYS A 222 0.25 -8.65 -0.91
C LYS A 222 1.13 -8.43 -2.14
N SER A 223 1.06 -7.25 -2.76
CA SER A 223 1.79 -6.94 -3.98
C SER A 223 3.24 -6.51 -3.76
N ALA A 224 3.74 -6.55 -2.52
CA ALA A 224 5.07 -6.10 -2.19
C ALA A 224 5.79 -7.04 -1.24
N PRO A 225 7.12 -7.23 -1.43
CA PRO A 225 7.97 -7.89 -0.46
C PRO A 225 7.85 -7.26 0.93
N LYS A 226 8.01 -8.04 2.00
CA LYS A 226 7.82 -7.57 3.39
C LYS A 226 8.67 -6.35 3.73
N TRP A 227 9.88 -6.26 3.21
CA TRP A 227 10.82 -5.17 3.48
C TRP A 227 10.42 -3.84 2.81
N ILE A 228 9.62 -3.88 1.72
CA ILE A 228 9.06 -2.69 1.06
C ILE A 228 7.61 -2.42 1.50
N GLY A 229 6.94 -3.35 2.17
CA GLY A 229 5.51 -3.29 2.47
C GLY A 229 5.06 -1.99 3.16
N ALA A 230 5.86 -1.48 4.12
CA ALA A 230 5.58 -0.19 4.76
C ALA A 230 5.62 1.00 3.78
N ARG A 231 6.48 0.94 2.77
CA ARG A 231 6.62 1.97 1.74
C ARG A 231 5.45 1.92 0.76
N VAL A 232 5.05 0.73 0.32
CA VAL A 232 3.86 0.55 -0.52
C VAL A 232 2.61 1.06 0.19
N LEU A 233 2.49 0.79 1.49
CA LEU A 233 1.42 1.33 2.32
C LEU A 233 1.45 2.87 2.38
N ALA A 234 2.63 3.48 2.46
CA ALA A 234 2.77 4.95 2.44
C ALA A 234 2.28 5.53 1.11
N VAL A 235 2.62 4.92 -0.04
CA VAL A 235 2.08 5.32 -1.36
C VAL A 235 0.58 5.14 -1.42
N TYR A 236 0.07 4.00 -0.97
CA TYR A 236 -1.38 3.76 -0.90
C TYR A 236 -2.11 4.86 -0.12
N LEU A 237 -1.59 5.22 1.07
CA LEU A 237 -2.18 6.28 1.90
C LEU A 237 -2.06 7.66 1.24
N LEU A 238 -0.95 7.94 0.56
CA LEU A 238 -0.75 9.18 -0.18
C LEU A 238 -1.78 9.32 -1.30
N ILE A 239 -1.99 8.28 -2.10
CA ILE A 239 -2.95 8.27 -3.20
C ILE A 239 -4.38 8.35 -2.66
N LEU A 240 -4.69 7.60 -1.62
CA LEU A 240 -5.99 7.61 -0.97
C LEU A 240 -6.35 9.01 -0.46
N ASN A 241 -5.47 9.65 0.29
CA ASN A 241 -5.73 10.99 0.83
C ASN A 241 -5.62 12.07 -0.26
N GLY A 242 -4.65 11.95 -1.17
CA GLY A 242 -4.51 12.87 -2.32
C GLY A 242 -5.73 12.84 -3.23
N GLY A 243 -6.25 11.65 -3.54
CA GLY A 243 -7.49 11.49 -4.31
C GLY A 243 -8.71 12.11 -3.62
N LEU A 244 -8.81 11.97 -2.29
CA LEU A 244 -9.87 12.63 -1.51
C LEU A 244 -9.75 14.16 -1.57
N VAL A 245 -8.56 14.73 -1.42
CA VAL A 245 -8.33 16.18 -1.48
C VAL A 245 -8.64 16.72 -2.86
N VAL A 246 -8.03 16.16 -3.91
CA VAL A 246 -8.26 16.60 -5.30
C VAL A 246 -9.72 16.44 -5.69
N GLY A 247 -10.32 15.30 -5.37
CA GLY A 247 -11.72 15.04 -5.66
C GLY A 247 -12.66 15.98 -4.92
N SER A 248 -12.40 16.32 -3.65
CA SER A 248 -13.24 17.26 -2.91
C SER A 248 -13.24 18.67 -3.53
N VAL A 249 -12.10 19.11 -4.06
CA VAL A 249 -12.00 20.40 -4.77
C VAL A 249 -12.80 20.35 -6.08
N ILE A 250 -12.63 19.28 -6.86
CA ILE A 250 -13.34 19.11 -8.15
C ILE A 250 -14.85 19.06 -7.91
N TRP A 251 -15.30 18.17 -7.02
CA TRP A 251 -16.73 17.99 -6.77
C TRP A 251 -17.36 19.20 -6.08
N GLY A 252 -16.61 19.91 -5.22
CA GLY A 252 -17.06 21.18 -4.65
C GLY A 252 -17.29 22.26 -5.72
N ALA A 253 -16.37 22.39 -6.69
CA ALA A 253 -16.53 23.30 -7.81
C ALA A 253 -17.73 22.94 -8.71
N VAL A 254 -17.91 21.63 -9.02
CA VAL A 254 -19.06 21.16 -9.80
C VAL A 254 -20.38 21.41 -9.05
N ALA A 255 -20.41 21.17 -7.73
CA ALA A 255 -21.61 21.39 -6.93
C ALA A 255 -22.00 22.88 -6.84
N ASN A 256 -21.01 23.76 -6.86
CA ASN A 256 -21.28 25.22 -6.89
C ASN A 256 -21.93 25.68 -8.20
N THR A 257 -21.64 24.99 -9.32
CA THR A 257 -22.18 25.36 -10.65
C THR A 257 -23.49 24.66 -10.99
N PHE A 258 -23.59 23.36 -10.71
CA PHE A 258 -24.70 22.49 -11.13
C PHE A 258 -25.62 22.04 -9.98
N GLY A 259 -25.29 22.39 -8.74
CA GLY A 259 -26.02 21.94 -7.56
C GLY A 259 -25.62 20.54 -7.09
N ILE A 260 -26.00 20.22 -5.83
CA ILE A 260 -25.60 18.98 -5.15
C ILE A 260 -26.19 17.72 -5.81
N PRO A 261 -27.51 17.66 -6.15
CA PRO A 261 -28.06 16.42 -6.72
C PRO A 261 -27.45 16.03 -8.05
N VAL A 262 -27.24 17.00 -8.96
CA VAL A 262 -26.61 16.77 -10.27
C VAL A 262 -25.15 16.32 -10.10
N THR A 263 -24.43 16.92 -9.17
CA THR A 263 -23.03 16.56 -8.88
C THR A 263 -22.93 15.13 -8.37
N LEU A 264 -23.80 14.71 -7.46
CA LEU A 264 -23.82 13.33 -6.94
C LEU A 264 -24.25 12.33 -8.02
N LEU A 265 -25.14 12.70 -8.94
CA LEU A 265 -25.47 11.89 -10.12
C LEU A 265 -24.21 11.68 -10.99
N VAL A 266 -23.51 12.75 -11.36
CA VAL A 266 -22.29 12.66 -12.18
C VAL A 266 -21.20 11.86 -11.47
N ALA A 267 -21.01 12.09 -10.17
CA ALA A 267 -20.05 11.35 -9.35
C ALA A 267 -20.39 9.86 -9.28
N SER A 268 -21.67 9.50 -9.18
CA SER A 268 -22.12 8.10 -9.16
C SER A 268 -21.84 7.39 -10.49
N LEU A 269 -22.07 8.07 -11.61
CA LEU A 269 -21.75 7.56 -12.95
C LEU A 269 -20.22 7.43 -13.15
N ALA A 270 -19.45 8.42 -12.71
CA ALA A 270 -18.00 8.38 -12.74
C ALA A 270 -17.47 7.21 -11.88
N LEU A 271 -18.05 7.00 -10.69
CA LEU A 271 -17.69 5.87 -9.82
C LEU A 271 -18.02 4.52 -10.50
N ALA A 272 -19.17 4.38 -11.12
CA ALA A 272 -19.52 3.18 -11.88
C ALA A 272 -18.57 2.96 -13.08
N ALA A 273 -18.16 4.03 -13.76
CA ALA A 273 -17.21 3.95 -14.88
C ALA A 273 -15.82 3.44 -14.44
N THR A 274 -15.43 3.57 -13.17
CA THR A 274 -14.15 3.01 -12.67
C THR A 274 -14.10 1.48 -12.81
N ILE A 275 -15.25 0.80 -12.91
CA ILE A 275 -15.33 -0.64 -13.16
C ILE A 275 -14.73 -1.00 -14.53
N ILE A 276 -14.83 -0.11 -15.51
CA ILE A 276 -14.28 -0.33 -16.86
C ILE A 276 -12.76 -0.35 -16.82
N ALA A 277 -12.14 0.47 -15.97
CA ALA A 277 -10.69 0.52 -15.74
C ALA A 277 -10.12 -0.81 -15.17
N ARG A 278 -10.97 -1.74 -14.77
CA ARG A 278 -10.60 -3.07 -14.26
C ARG A 278 -9.88 -3.93 -15.31
N LYS A 279 -10.29 -3.87 -16.60
CA LYS A 279 -9.80 -4.80 -17.64
C LYS A 279 -8.26 -4.77 -17.81
N PRO A 280 -7.61 -3.60 -17.99
CA PRO A 280 -6.16 -3.53 -18.14
C PRO A 280 -5.40 -3.66 -16.79
N TYR A 281 -6.09 -3.53 -15.65
CA TYR A 281 -5.50 -3.46 -14.31
C TYR A 281 -6.14 -4.49 -13.35
N SER A 282 -6.20 -5.77 -13.81
CA SER A 282 -6.81 -6.85 -13.00
C SER A 282 -5.91 -7.27 -11.84
N SER A 283 -6.51 -7.52 -10.67
CA SER A 283 -5.81 -8.06 -9.50
C SER A 283 -5.36 -9.51 -9.69
N LYS A 284 -5.84 -10.22 -10.72
CA LYS A 284 -5.38 -11.58 -11.05
C LYS A 284 -3.87 -11.64 -11.34
N LEU A 285 -3.31 -10.54 -11.86
CA LEU A 285 -1.85 -10.42 -12.06
C LEU A 285 -1.06 -10.45 -10.74
N LEU A 286 -1.72 -10.30 -9.60
CA LEU A 286 -1.10 -10.27 -8.27
C LEU A 286 -1.30 -11.57 -7.50
N ASP A 287 -2.23 -12.44 -7.93
CA ASP A 287 -2.52 -13.70 -7.25
C ASP A 287 -1.42 -14.75 -7.50
N ASP A 288 -0.65 -14.59 -8.59
CA ASP A 288 0.43 -15.49 -8.98
C ASP A 288 1.81 -15.10 -8.37
N LEU A 289 1.89 -13.95 -7.67
CA LEU A 289 3.14 -13.47 -7.08
C LEU A 289 3.25 -13.92 -5.61
N ASP A 290 4.23 -14.78 -5.32
CA ASP A 290 4.56 -15.18 -3.95
C ASP A 290 5.76 -14.38 -3.42
N PHE A 291 5.48 -13.37 -2.59
CA PHE A 291 6.47 -12.52 -1.94
C PHE A 291 6.86 -13.04 -0.54
N THR A 292 6.63 -14.30 -0.22
CA THR A 292 7.17 -14.88 1.00
C THR A 292 8.69 -14.91 0.93
N PRO A 293 9.43 -14.66 2.04
CA PRO A 293 10.87 -14.79 2.05
C PRO A 293 11.26 -16.19 1.66
N ALA A 294 12.23 -16.30 0.76
CA ALA A 294 12.86 -17.56 0.43
C ALA A 294 13.73 -18.01 1.62
N SER A 295 13.66 -19.28 1.97
CA SER A 295 14.60 -19.90 2.89
C SER A 295 15.78 -20.45 2.08
N ASP A 296 17.00 -20.22 2.56
CA ASP A 296 18.24 -20.82 2.02
C ASP A 296 18.58 -20.46 0.57
N HIS A 297 18.44 -19.17 0.23
CA HIS A 297 18.78 -18.68 -1.08
C HIS A 297 20.23 -18.17 -1.11
N TRP A 298 21.04 -18.77 -1.95
CA TRP A 298 22.44 -18.47 -2.22
C TRP A 298 23.36 -18.44 -0.99
N SER A 299 24.56 -18.97 -1.12
CA SER A 299 25.61 -18.80 -0.12
C SER A 299 25.81 -17.31 0.17
N LEU A 300 25.88 -16.97 1.47
CA LEU A 300 26.20 -15.62 1.91
C LEU A 300 27.34 -15.04 1.06
N PRO A 301 27.24 -13.80 0.57
CA PRO A 301 28.34 -13.19 -0.15
C PRO A 301 29.60 -13.25 0.72
N PRO A 302 30.76 -13.40 0.12
CA PRO A 302 32.02 -13.51 0.87
C PRO A 302 32.12 -12.34 1.86
N GLN A 303 32.56 -12.62 3.09
CA GLN A 303 32.73 -11.60 4.12
C GLN A 303 33.50 -10.42 3.54
N SER A 304 32.83 -9.28 3.36
CA SER A 304 33.50 -8.11 2.82
C SER A 304 34.44 -7.54 3.88
N PHE A 305 35.66 -7.15 3.50
CA PHE A 305 36.61 -6.43 4.34
C PHE A 305 36.14 -5.00 4.65
N ILE A 306 35.02 -4.56 4.08
CA ILE A 306 34.46 -3.21 4.21
C ILE A 306 33.36 -3.26 5.26
N ASP A 307 33.46 -2.37 6.27
CA ASP A 307 32.39 -2.19 7.27
C ASP A 307 31.12 -1.67 6.56
N PRO A 308 30.01 -2.41 6.57
CA PRO A 308 28.76 -1.97 5.95
C PRO A 308 28.26 -0.63 6.47
N LYS A 309 28.69 -0.22 7.68
CA LYS A 309 28.30 1.08 8.28
C LYS A 309 28.96 2.29 7.60
N GLN A 310 30.06 2.08 6.88
CA GLN A 310 30.80 3.14 6.18
C GLN A 310 30.60 3.11 4.68
N ASP A 311 29.80 2.16 4.17
CA ASP A 311 29.70 1.92 2.73
C ASP A 311 28.59 2.73 2.08
N ASP A 312 28.97 3.80 1.38
CA ASP A 312 28.13 4.58 0.47
C ASP A 312 28.40 4.22 -1.01
N ASN A 313 29.28 3.23 -1.29
CA ASN A 313 29.68 2.88 -2.63
C ASN A 313 28.70 1.91 -3.28
N ARG A 314 28.56 2.00 -4.62
CA ARG A 314 27.71 1.10 -5.39
C ARG A 314 28.22 -0.33 -5.32
N ALA A 315 27.30 -1.29 -5.23
CA ALA A 315 27.59 -2.70 -5.39
C ALA A 315 27.26 -3.14 -6.81
N LEU A 316 28.20 -3.82 -7.45
CA LEU A 316 28.04 -4.47 -8.75
C LEU A 316 28.13 -5.98 -8.56
N VAL A 317 27.14 -6.70 -9.04
CA VAL A 317 27.18 -8.17 -9.14
C VAL A 317 27.13 -8.53 -10.61
N THR A 318 28.05 -9.37 -11.04
CA THR A 318 28.07 -9.97 -12.37
C THR A 318 27.80 -11.46 -12.27
N ILE A 319 26.91 -11.97 -13.11
CA ILE A 319 26.59 -13.37 -13.23
C ILE A 319 26.92 -13.80 -14.66
N GLU A 320 27.87 -14.68 -14.81
CA GLU A 320 28.34 -15.10 -16.09
C GLU A 320 27.80 -16.49 -16.43
N TYR A 321 27.11 -16.59 -17.58
CA TYR A 321 26.51 -17.80 -18.11
C TYR A 321 27.27 -18.22 -19.37
N LYS A 322 27.85 -19.45 -19.38
CA LYS A 322 28.67 -19.96 -20.47
C LYS A 322 28.04 -21.18 -21.10
N ASN A 323 28.32 -21.36 -22.41
CA ASN A 323 27.92 -22.51 -23.20
C ASN A 323 26.38 -22.74 -23.22
N ILE A 324 25.59 -21.66 -23.31
CA ILE A 324 24.13 -21.75 -23.45
C ILE A 324 23.82 -22.35 -24.84
N ASP A 325 23.08 -23.46 -24.89
CA ASP A 325 22.65 -24.07 -26.15
C ASP A 325 21.87 -23.04 -27.00
N PRO A 326 22.29 -22.80 -28.26
CA PRO A 326 21.59 -21.88 -29.15
C PRO A 326 20.09 -22.18 -29.31
N LYS A 327 19.68 -23.43 -29.12
CA LYS A 327 18.27 -23.84 -29.17
C LYS A 327 17.46 -23.31 -27.98
N LEU A 328 18.12 -23.12 -26.83
CA LEU A 328 17.53 -22.62 -25.59
C LEU A 328 17.69 -21.11 -25.43
N SER A 329 18.49 -20.46 -26.28
CA SER A 329 18.85 -19.04 -26.16
C SER A 329 17.62 -18.14 -26.04
N TYR A 330 16.61 -18.33 -26.87
CA TYR A 330 15.38 -17.52 -26.82
C TYR A 330 14.63 -17.69 -25.50
N GLU A 331 14.47 -18.93 -25.01
CA GLU A 331 13.76 -19.19 -23.76
C GLU A 331 14.56 -18.70 -22.55
N PHE A 332 15.88 -18.86 -22.57
CA PHE A 332 16.81 -18.33 -21.59
C PHE A 332 16.72 -16.79 -21.50
N GLU A 333 16.88 -16.09 -22.63
CA GLU A 333 16.79 -14.63 -22.70
C GLU A 333 15.44 -14.12 -22.17
N ARG A 334 14.35 -14.76 -22.57
CA ARG A 334 13.00 -14.42 -22.09
C ARG A 334 12.91 -14.56 -20.57
N SER A 335 13.40 -15.66 -20.02
CA SER A 335 13.33 -15.95 -18.58
C SER A 335 14.21 -15.00 -17.78
N ILE A 336 15.42 -14.71 -18.25
CA ILE A 336 16.32 -13.74 -17.61
C ILE A 336 15.74 -12.31 -17.65
N HIS A 337 15.14 -11.89 -18.75
CA HIS A 337 14.49 -10.58 -18.84
C HIS A 337 13.26 -10.48 -17.93
N GLU A 338 12.54 -11.57 -17.70
CA GLU A 338 11.45 -11.64 -16.74
C GLU A 338 11.98 -11.50 -15.31
N LEU A 339 13.05 -12.20 -14.96
CA LEU A 339 13.78 -12.04 -13.71
C LEU A 339 14.23 -10.58 -13.50
N GLY A 340 14.84 -9.97 -14.53
CA GLY A 340 15.29 -8.58 -14.48
C GLY A 340 14.16 -7.59 -14.20
N ARG A 341 12.95 -7.83 -14.73
CA ARG A 341 11.76 -7.02 -14.40
C ARG A 341 11.36 -7.17 -12.95
N ILE A 342 11.38 -8.38 -12.41
CA ILE A 342 11.10 -8.65 -10.99
C ILE A 342 12.14 -7.95 -10.11
N LEU A 343 13.43 -8.11 -10.38
CA LEU A 343 14.50 -7.48 -9.61
C LEU A 343 14.40 -5.95 -9.62
N LYS A 344 14.12 -5.33 -10.78
CA LYS A 344 13.88 -3.88 -10.88
C LYS A 344 12.66 -3.44 -10.05
N SER A 345 11.59 -4.24 -10.05
CA SER A 345 10.42 -3.97 -9.23
C SER A 345 10.69 -4.12 -7.73
N GLU A 346 11.65 -4.97 -7.34
CA GLU A 346 12.09 -5.13 -5.96
C GLU A 346 13.16 -4.14 -5.53
N GLY A 347 13.49 -3.13 -6.36
CA GLY A 347 14.34 -2.01 -5.96
C GLY A 347 15.77 -2.08 -6.47
N MET A 348 16.13 -3.03 -7.37
CA MET A 348 17.42 -3.05 -8.02
C MET A 348 17.70 -1.73 -8.76
N ALA A 349 18.89 -1.17 -8.57
CA ALA A 349 19.21 0.13 -9.16
C ALA A 349 19.37 0.07 -10.67
N TYR A 350 20.03 -0.96 -11.14
CA TYR A 350 20.24 -1.21 -12.54
C TYR A 350 20.34 -2.73 -12.77
N TRP A 351 19.79 -3.18 -13.88
CA TRP A 351 19.87 -4.56 -14.33
C TRP A 351 19.91 -4.59 -15.84
N GLU A 352 20.81 -5.36 -16.41
CA GLU A 352 20.93 -5.59 -17.84
C GLU A 352 21.61 -6.93 -18.14
N LEU A 353 21.24 -7.51 -19.29
CA LEU A 353 21.85 -8.72 -19.84
C LEU A 353 22.67 -8.34 -21.06
N PHE A 354 23.91 -8.81 -21.11
CA PHE A 354 24.84 -8.65 -22.23
C PHE A 354 25.16 -10.00 -22.82
N GLN A 355 25.34 -10.04 -24.14
CA GLN A 355 25.82 -11.20 -24.88
C GLN A 355 27.21 -10.90 -25.46
N ASP A 356 28.13 -11.83 -25.42
CA ASP A 356 29.44 -11.68 -26.05
C ASP A 356 29.28 -11.70 -27.58
N PRO A 357 29.70 -10.66 -28.30
CA PRO A 357 29.63 -10.64 -29.75
C PRO A 357 30.55 -11.66 -30.43
N SER A 358 31.56 -12.18 -29.72
CA SER A 358 32.48 -13.19 -30.20
C SER A 358 32.04 -14.62 -29.91
N ASP A 359 31.17 -14.79 -28.90
CA ASP A 359 30.60 -16.08 -28.49
C ASP A 359 29.12 -15.92 -28.13
N ILE A 360 28.26 -16.24 -29.06
CA ILE A 360 26.79 -16.12 -28.90
C ILE A 360 26.22 -17.03 -27.80
N SER A 361 26.98 -17.97 -27.29
CA SER A 361 26.61 -18.85 -26.17
C SER A 361 26.97 -18.29 -24.79
N HIS A 362 27.63 -17.12 -24.77
CA HIS A 362 28.14 -16.49 -23.56
C HIS A 362 27.34 -15.23 -23.21
N TYR A 363 26.78 -15.18 -22.00
CA TYR A 363 25.98 -14.07 -21.49
C TYR A 363 26.51 -13.58 -20.15
N ILE A 364 26.39 -12.27 -19.91
CA ILE A 364 26.73 -11.63 -18.64
C ILE A 364 25.52 -10.83 -18.17
N GLU A 365 25.00 -11.21 -17.01
CA GLU A 365 23.98 -10.43 -16.31
C GLU A 365 24.66 -9.46 -15.34
N ILE A 366 24.28 -8.19 -15.41
CA ILE A 366 24.78 -7.12 -14.54
C ILE A 366 23.66 -6.67 -13.61
N ARG A 367 23.92 -6.71 -12.30
CA ARG A 367 23.05 -6.21 -11.24
C ARG A 367 23.80 -5.12 -10.47
N ILE A 368 23.23 -3.91 -10.36
CA ILE A 368 23.84 -2.83 -9.57
C ILE A 368 22.86 -2.40 -8.49
N ALA A 369 23.31 -2.40 -7.25
CA ALA A 369 22.63 -1.78 -6.12
C ALA A 369 23.24 -0.41 -5.81
N ASP A 370 22.42 0.51 -5.25
CA ASP A 370 22.86 1.87 -4.92
C ASP A 370 24.00 1.87 -3.87
N THR A 371 24.03 0.85 -2.98
CA THR A 371 25.11 0.62 -2.02
C THR A 371 25.29 -0.86 -1.74
N TRP A 372 26.43 -1.22 -1.13
CA TRP A 372 26.67 -2.57 -0.61
C TRP A 372 25.62 -2.96 0.45
N THR A 373 25.28 -2.03 1.32
CA THR A 373 24.24 -2.22 2.34
C THR A 373 22.88 -2.55 1.72
N ASP A 374 22.49 -1.88 0.62
CA ASP A 374 21.24 -2.17 -0.08
C ASP A 374 21.28 -3.54 -0.76
N HIS A 375 22.44 -3.92 -1.33
CA HIS A 375 22.66 -5.25 -1.88
C HIS A 375 22.47 -6.34 -0.80
N MET A 376 23.10 -6.17 0.37
CA MET A 376 22.96 -7.11 1.48
C MET A 376 21.51 -7.24 1.95
N ARG A 377 20.77 -6.12 2.02
CA ARG A 377 19.33 -6.15 2.35
C ARG A 377 18.51 -6.92 1.32
N GLN A 378 18.81 -6.76 0.04
CA GLN A 378 18.15 -7.53 -1.02
C GLN A 378 18.47 -9.02 -0.86
N HIS A 379 19.71 -9.35 -0.55
CA HIS A 379 20.15 -10.72 -0.33
C HIS A 379 19.46 -11.40 0.87
N GLU A 380 19.31 -10.68 1.99
CA GLU A 380 18.61 -11.16 3.19
C GLU A 380 17.10 -11.31 2.99
N ASN A 381 16.52 -10.64 1.99
CA ASN A 381 15.09 -10.56 1.79
C ASN A 381 14.67 -11.02 0.38
N VAL A 382 15.38 -11.95 -0.21
CA VAL A 382 15.01 -12.57 -1.49
C VAL A 382 13.60 -13.16 -1.37
N THR A 383 12.76 -12.88 -2.35
CA THR A 383 11.41 -13.41 -2.38
C THR A 383 11.37 -14.78 -3.03
N LYS A 384 10.38 -15.58 -2.67
CA LYS A 384 10.17 -16.90 -3.27
C LYS A 384 9.96 -16.80 -4.78
N ASN A 385 9.32 -15.72 -5.23
CA ASN A 385 9.12 -15.46 -6.66
C ASN A 385 10.45 -15.29 -7.43
N VAL A 386 11.42 -14.59 -6.85
CA VAL A 386 12.78 -14.49 -7.41
C VAL A 386 13.47 -15.85 -7.40
N GLN A 387 13.40 -16.57 -6.27
CA GLN A 387 14.01 -17.91 -6.12
C GLN A 387 13.44 -18.91 -7.14
N ASP A 388 12.13 -18.95 -7.30
CA ASP A 388 11.46 -19.86 -8.25
C ASP A 388 11.86 -19.54 -9.70
N MET A 389 12.02 -18.25 -10.04
CA MET A 389 12.46 -17.84 -11.37
C MET A 389 13.95 -18.18 -11.60
N GLU A 390 14.81 -17.96 -10.61
CA GLU A 390 16.22 -18.35 -10.71
C GLU A 390 16.38 -19.87 -10.80
N ASN A 391 15.63 -20.64 -10.02
CA ASN A 391 15.61 -22.10 -10.11
C ASN A 391 15.16 -22.59 -11.50
N ARG A 392 14.13 -21.94 -12.07
CA ARG A 392 13.69 -22.23 -13.43
C ARG A 392 14.76 -21.96 -14.48
N ILE A 393 15.50 -20.86 -14.33
CA ILE A 393 16.61 -20.53 -15.22
C ILE A 393 17.73 -21.57 -15.05
N LEU A 394 18.09 -21.95 -13.82
CA LEU A 394 19.10 -22.97 -13.55
C LEU A 394 18.68 -24.34 -14.11
N GLU A 395 17.39 -24.67 -14.09
CA GLU A 395 16.88 -25.91 -14.67
C GLU A 395 16.97 -25.90 -16.22
N LEU A 396 16.74 -24.75 -16.86
CA LEU A 396 16.90 -24.58 -18.31
C LEU A 396 18.37 -24.79 -18.75
N ILE A 397 19.34 -24.38 -17.90
CA ILE A 397 20.78 -24.47 -18.19
C ILE A 397 21.46 -25.59 -17.44
N LYS A 398 20.76 -26.59 -16.95
CA LYS A 398 21.29 -27.68 -16.12
C LYS A 398 22.46 -28.44 -16.77
N ASP A 399 22.45 -28.53 -18.11
CA ASP A 399 23.49 -29.18 -18.90
C ASP A 399 24.68 -28.26 -19.23
N CYS A 400 24.61 -26.98 -18.81
CA CYS A 400 25.68 -26.00 -18.96
C CYS A 400 26.51 -25.87 -17.68
N PRO A 401 27.72 -25.27 -17.76
CA PRO A 401 28.51 -24.94 -16.55
C PRO A 401 27.71 -24.06 -15.59
N GLN A 402 27.91 -24.29 -14.29
CA GLN A 402 27.29 -23.44 -13.26
C GLN A 402 27.63 -21.95 -13.45
N PRO A 403 26.70 -21.04 -13.30
CA PRO A 403 26.97 -19.61 -13.44
C PRO A 403 28.04 -19.12 -12.46
N THR A 404 28.96 -18.30 -12.94
CA THR A 404 29.99 -17.69 -12.10
C THR A 404 29.49 -16.35 -11.58
N ILE A 405 29.42 -16.19 -10.25
CA ILE A 405 28.94 -14.99 -9.60
C ILE A 405 30.10 -14.23 -8.97
N LEU A 406 30.28 -12.98 -9.36
CA LEU A 406 31.29 -12.09 -8.83
C LEU A 406 30.68 -10.82 -8.25
N HIS A 407 31.17 -10.40 -7.09
CA HIS A 407 30.74 -9.20 -6.40
C HIS A 407 31.83 -8.15 -6.40
N TYR A 408 31.49 -6.92 -6.75
CA TYR A 408 32.41 -5.79 -6.78
C TYR A 408 31.81 -4.61 -6.01
N ILE A 409 32.67 -3.86 -5.35
CA ILE A 409 32.30 -2.63 -4.67
C ILE A 409 32.95 -1.48 -5.43
N GLY A 410 32.13 -0.48 -5.80
CA GLY A 410 32.61 0.72 -6.47
C GLY A 410 33.66 1.43 -5.62
N ASN A 411 34.77 1.81 -6.22
CA ASN A 411 35.78 2.62 -5.55
C ASN A 411 35.56 4.09 -5.89
N SER A 412 35.11 4.87 -4.90
CA SER A 412 35.05 6.33 -5.06
C SER A 412 36.45 6.88 -4.97
N ALA A 413 36.83 7.75 -5.92
CA ALA A 413 38.11 8.45 -5.85
C ALA A 413 38.28 9.11 -4.47
N PRO A 414 39.45 9.01 -3.85
CA PRO A 414 39.70 9.72 -2.59
C PRO A 414 39.44 11.22 -2.79
N LYS A 415 38.63 11.79 -1.90
CA LYS A 415 38.34 13.23 -1.89
C LYS A 415 39.55 14.03 -1.49
#